data_53fcbf5bcd02fcc9313344e0d2776727
#
_entry.id   53fcbf5bcd02fcc9313344e0d2776727
#
_cell.length_a   1.000
_cell.length_b   1.000
_cell.length_c   1.000
_cell.angle_alpha   90.00
_cell.angle_beta   90.00
_cell.angle_gamma   90.00
#
_symmetry.space_group_name_H-M   'P 1'
#
loop_
_entity.id
_entity.type
_entity.pdbx_description
1 polymer ?
#
loop_
_entity_poly.entity_id
_entity_poly.type
_entity_poly.pdbx_seq_one_letter_code
_entity_poly.pdbx_strand_id
1 'polypeptide(L)'
;MIYLIGQAPASNRYRKGEFMDFLIWFALRTIYQLDIETNVTDFWCTKKLITLQFGSVDGTEQWVLQWSYLTAEQKAIVKQLLENHDKIKIIHNGMFECVVLLFHGIRITNIFDTMLAEMILFCGTEFKDEEVEDDETEDAAGFYALTSLCYRYLTKSMDKKEQMNFGDDILTESKVIYAANDVVPLGAIMRMQKLEISRWDLDFVAGLEFEALPGFAEMTYHGMPLDQAKWLENEALAAPIIAKAKDELDDFLRNEEPFRSYALEKGLFSTKDRVVINWNSPVQKKSIVEHYFPFLVDKHSKAVLERIIKQQLVNDPRAMEIVNAFYLGNWELLESMMVEHDKGWLINKGFLIPAGETTINWGAWQQTLPLFRLVKKGLSGTGEQAMDTFYHPIGVAFRKYKETLKLVTQYGSTFITGKPKSKKKSDGPKVEPDGVVRTSFNQIVSTGRVSSRRPNMQNIPVEDVGNRYRNCFLCDVGEEFVSSDFTGQELCIIAYMSQDPVWMRCQRTGEDIHSVGAELVFPNKQWEKAAEPDCAYYKKGPDGKPLHHKCKCKKHEALRYKVKRLNFGLAYGMGPGKLSGMIKV
;
A
#
# COMPACT_ATOMS: atom_id res chain seq x y z
N MET A 1 10.19 -22.61 -35.33
CA MET A 1 9.45 -22.39 -36.59
C MET A 1 8.20 -21.61 -36.29
N ILE A 2 8.00 -20.48 -36.96
CA ILE A 2 6.83 -19.61 -36.74
C ILE A 2 5.80 -19.88 -37.84
N TYR A 3 4.53 -20.05 -37.44
CA TYR A 3 3.36 -20.17 -38.32
C TYR A 3 2.40 -19.01 -38.06
N LEU A 4 1.92 -18.36 -39.12
CA LEU A 4 0.95 -17.26 -39.05
C LEU A 4 -0.39 -17.67 -39.66
N ILE A 5 -1.46 -17.55 -38.87
CA ILE A 5 -2.84 -17.56 -39.36
C ILE A 5 -3.34 -16.11 -39.29
N GLY A 6 -3.21 -15.41 -40.40
CA GLY A 6 -3.46 -13.97 -40.45
C GLY A 6 -3.00 -13.36 -41.76
N GLN A 7 -3.05 -12.04 -41.79
CA GLN A 7 -2.65 -11.24 -42.96
C GLN A 7 -1.43 -10.37 -42.59
N ALA A 8 -0.27 -10.72 -43.14
CA ALA A 8 0.96 -9.95 -43.03
C ALA A 8 1.78 -10.11 -44.32
N PRO A 9 2.80 -9.26 -44.57
CA PRO A 9 3.71 -9.40 -45.71
C PRO A 9 4.37 -10.76 -45.78
N ALA A 10 4.68 -11.28 -46.96
CA ALA A 10 5.42 -12.52 -47.10
C ALA A 10 6.83 -12.39 -46.50
N SER A 11 7.29 -13.44 -45.81
CA SER A 11 8.59 -13.45 -45.14
C SER A 11 9.21 -14.84 -45.21
N ASN A 12 10.54 -14.93 -45.16
CA ASN A 12 11.27 -16.18 -44.98
C ASN A 12 11.42 -16.59 -43.49
N ARG A 13 10.99 -15.71 -42.56
CA ARG A 13 11.12 -15.91 -41.10
C ARG A 13 9.90 -16.59 -40.49
N TYR A 14 8.75 -16.61 -41.18
CA TYR A 14 7.55 -17.34 -40.80
C TYR A 14 6.85 -17.94 -42.04
N ARG A 15 6.02 -18.94 -41.80
CA ARG A 15 5.20 -19.59 -42.82
C ARG A 15 3.74 -19.27 -42.62
N LYS A 16 2.96 -19.20 -43.68
CA LYS A 16 1.51 -19.20 -43.59
C LYS A 16 1.04 -20.53 -43.02
N GLY A 17 0.26 -20.49 -41.94
CA GLY A 17 -0.31 -21.67 -41.30
C GLY A 17 -1.75 -21.89 -41.73
N GLU A 18 -2.15 -23.13 -41.81
CA GLU A 18 -3.55 -23.52 -42.01
C GLU A 18 -4.20 -23.81 -40.63
N PHE A 19 -5.48 -23.45 -40.47
CA PHE A 19 -6.16 -23.61 -39.18
C PHE A 19 -6.26 -25.07 -38.73
N MET A 20 -6.43 -26.02 -39.68
CA MET A 20 -6.43 -27.43 -39.37
C MET A 20 -5.09 -27.95 -38.86
N ASP A 21 -3.97 -27.45 -39.40
CA ASP A 21 -2.64 -27.81 -38.91
C ASP A 21 -2.42 -27.33 -37.48
N PHE A 22 -2.92 -26.11 -37.18
CA PHE A 22 -2.93 -25.59 -35.79
C PHE A 22 -3.74 -26.51 -34.86
N LEU A 23 -4.93 -26.97 -35.26
CA LEU A 23 -5.75 -27.87 -34.45
C LEU A 23 -5.04 -29.20 -34.16
N ILE A 24 -4.39 -29.76 -35.18
CA ILE A 24 -3.59 -31.02 -35.01
C ILE A 24 -2.43 -30.74 -34.05
N TRP A 25 -1.72 -29.64 -34.26
CA TRP A 25 -0.62 -29.23 -33.40
C TRP A 25 -1.06 -29.07 -31.93
N PHE A 26 -2.20 -28.39 -31.69
CA PHE A 26 -2.77 -28.16 -30.36
C PHE A 26 -3.29 -29.45 -29.71
N ALA A 27 -3.92 -30.34 -30.46
CA ALA A 27 -4.47 -31.57 -29.94
C ALA A 27 -3.41 -32.48 -29.33
N LEU A 28 -2.21 -32.51 -29.90
CA LEU A 28 -1.07 -33.32 -29.46
C LEU A 28 -0.41 -32.84 -28.17
N ARG A 29 -0.84 -31.69 -27.61
CA ARG A 29 -0.18 -31.05 -26.46
C ARG A 29 -1.09 -31.00 -25.24
N THR A 30 -0.58 -31.39 -24.09
CA THR A 30 -1.23 -31.22 -22.77
C THR A 30 -0.78 -29.94 -22.08
N ILE A 31 0.33 -29.36 -22.53
CA ILE A 31 0.92 -28.12 -22.02
C ILE A 31 1.43 -27.27 -23.18
N TYR A 32 1.18 -25.98 -23.16
CA TYR A 32 1.61 -25.02 -24.17
C TYR A 32 1.87 -23.64 -23.58
N GLN A 33 2.65 -22.85 -24.29
CA GLN A 33 2.92 -21.45 -23.97
C GLN A 33 1.84 -20.58 -24.61
N LEU A 34 1.41 -19.52 -23.91
CA LEU A 34 0.37 -18.60 -24.36
C LEU A 34 0.77 -17.16 -24.03
N ASP A 35 0.50 -16.27 -24.98
CA ASP A 35 0.62 -14.82 -24.82
C ASP A 35 -0.40 -14.14 -25.75
N ILE A 36 -0.67 -12.84 -25.52
CA ILE A 36 -1.58 -12.06 -26.37
C ILE A 36 -1.03 -10.66 -26.64
N GLU A 37 -1.42 -10.10 -27.80
CA GLU A 37 -1.22 -8.67 -28.08
C GLU A 37 -2.54 -7.92 -28.21
N THR A 38 -2.57 -6.70 -27.70
CA THR A 38 -3.77 -5.86 -27.70
C THR A 38 -3.48 -4.48 -28.28
N ASN A 39 -4.53 -3.73 -28.64
CA ASN A 39 -4.39 -2.31 -28.89
C ASN A 39 -3.90 -1.56 -27.64
N VAL A 40 -3.21 -0.44 -27.87
CA VAL A 40 -2.72 0.42 -26.78
C VAL A 40 -3.86 1.29 -26.26
N THR A 41 -4.35 0.98 -25.07
CA THR A 41 -5.38 1.75 -24.35
C THR A 41 -5.19 1.59 -22.85
N ASP A 42 -5.56 2.64 -22.10
CA ASP A 42 -5.46 2.62 -20.64
C ASP A 42 -6.65 1.91 -19.96
N PHE A 43 -7.76 1.68 -20.68
CA PHE A 43 -8.99 1.09 -20.13
C PHE A 43 -9.17 -0.36 -20.57
N TRP A 44 -9.54 -1.20 -19.63
CA TRP A 44 -9.78 -2.62 -19.85
C TRP A 44 -10.94 -2.85 -20.83
N CYS A 45 -12.06 -2.15 -20.64
CA CYS A 45 -13.27 -2.32 -21.48
C CYS A 45 -13.07 -1.92 -22.95
N THR A 46 -11.98 -1.24 -23.29
CA THR A 46 -11.66 -0.83 -24.66
C THR A 46 -10.52 -1.63 -25.28
N LYS A 47 -9.93 -2.58 -24.53
CA LYS A 47 -8.88 -3.45 -25.07
C LYS A 47 -9.43 -4.40 -26.12
N LYS A 48 -8.78 -4.41 -27.28
CA LYS A 48 -9.09 -5.29 -28.38
C LYS A 48 -7.99 -6.33 -28.53
N LEU A 49 -8.35 -7.60 -28.58
CA LEU A 49 -7.43 -8.67 -28.88
C LEU A 49 -6.98 -8.57 -30.33
N ILE A 50 -5.68 -8.43 -30.56
CA ILE A 50 -5.07 -8.35 -31.90
C ILE A 50 -4.55 -9.72 -32.30
N THR A 51 -3.69 -10.31 -31.49
CA THR A 51 -3.14 -11.63 -31.77
C THR A 51 -3.16 -12.55 -30.53
N LEU A 52 -3.23 -13.85 -30.80
CA LEU A 52 -2.98 -14.93 -29.84
C LEU A 52 -1.73 -15.68 -30.28
N GLN A 53 -0.81 -15.89 -29.36
CA GLN A 53 0.43 -16.63 -29.59
C GLN A 53 0.42 -17.93 -28.83
N PHE A 54 0.67 -19.02 -29.53
CA PHE A 54 0.84 -20.36 -28.94
C PHE A 54 2.25 -20.85 -29.21
N GLY A 55 2.90 -21.41 -28.21
CA GLY A 55 4.25 -21.97 -28.32
C GLY A 55 4.34 -23.39 -27.79
N SER A 56 5.19 -24.22 -28.42
CA SER A 56 5.58 -25.49 -27.84
C SER A 56 6.50 -25.28 -26.64
N VAL A 57 6.41 -26.14 -25.61
CA VAL A 57 7.16 -25.99 -24.35
C VAL A 57 8.68 -25.94 -24.54
N ASP A 58 9.18 -26.58 -25.62
CA ASP A 58 10.60 -26.52 -26.00
C ASP A 58 10.99 -25.26 -26.77
N GLY A 59 10.01 -24.41 -27.12
CA GLY A 59 10.23 -23.18 -27.87
C GLY A 59 10.56 -23.37 -29.35
N THR A 60 10.35 -24.56 -29.93
CA THR A 60 10.72 -24.85 -31.32
C THR A 60 9.66 -24.46 -32.33
N GLU A 61 8.39 -24.46 -31.93
CA GLU A 61 7.25 -24.12 -32.78
C GLU A 61 6.37 -23.06 -32.13
N GLN A 62 6.00 -22.04 -32.92
CA GLN A 62 5.13 -20.94 -32.50
C GLN A 62 4.02 -20.73 -33.52
N TRP A 63 2.81 -20.48 -33.04
CA TRP A 63 1.65 -20.12 -33.83
C TRP A 63 1.16 -18.73 -33.43
N VAL A 64 1.04 -17.83 -34.39
CA VAL A 64 0.48 -16.49 -34.24
C VAL A 64 -0.85 -16.45 -34.96
N LEU A 65 -1.94 -16.27 -34.22
CA LEU A 65 -3.29 -16.17 -34.75
C LEU A 65 -3.75 -14.70 -34.68
N GLN A 66 -3.98 -14.07 -35.82
CA GLN A 66 -4.58 -12.75 -35.89
C GLN A 66 -6.09 -12.86 -35.62
N TRP A 67 -6.55 -12.28 -34.52
CA TRP A 67 -7.91 -12.48 -34.02
C TRP A 67 -9.00 -12.04 -35.02
N SER A 68 -8.81 -10.87 -35.67
CA SER A 68 -9.75 -10.35 -36.66
C SER A 68 -9.82 -11.18 -37.94
N TYR A 69 -8.77 -11.94 -38.26
CA TYR A 69 -8.69 -12.78 -39.43
C TYR A 69 -9.48 -14.10 -39.29
N LEU A 70 -9.70 -14.55 -38.07
CA LEU A 70 -10.44 -15.78 -37.80
C LEU A 70 -11.93 -15.62 -38.06
N THR A 71 -12.55 -16.63 -38.66
CA THR A 71 -14.02 -16.70 -38.79
C THR A 71 -14.69 -16.86 -37.42
N ALA A 72 -16.00 -16.65 -37.34
CA ALA A 72 -16.76 -16.85 -36.11
C ALA A 72 -16.66 -18.29 -35.59
N GLU A 73 -16.69 -19.28 -36.46
CA GLU A 73 -16.54 -20.70 -36.12
C GLU A 73 -15.14 -20.99 -35.57
N GLN A 74 -14.11 -20.47 -36.23
CA GLN A 74 -12.73 -20.62 -35.78
C GLN A 74 -12.51 -19.98 -34.39
N LYS A 75 -13.08 -18.78 -34.16
CA LYS A 75 -13.05 -18.13 -32.84
C LYS A 75 -13.73 -18.97 -31.77
N ALA A 76 -14.88 -19.57 -32.07
CA ALA A 76 -15.59 -20.46 -31.15
C ALA A 76 -14.75 -21.70 -30.81
N ILE A 77 -14.07 -22.29 -31.80
CA ILE A 77 -13.16 -23.42 -31.56
C ILE A 77 -11.97 -22.99 -30.69
N VAL A 78 -11.30 -21.87 -31.02
CA VAL A 78 -10.17 -21.33 -30.23
C VAL A 78 -10.59 -21.06 -28.79
N LYS A 79 -11.79 -20.50 -28.58
CA LYS A 79 -12.36 -20.34 -27.24
C LYS A 79 -12.43 -21.66 -26.48
N GLN A 80 -13.02 -22.71 -27.07
CA GLN A 80 -13.10 -24.05 -26.45
C GLN A 80 -11.71 -24.64 -26.13
N LEU A 81 -10.72 -24.42 -27.00
CA LEU A 81 -9.34 -24.85 -26.78
C LEU A 81 -8.69 -24.16 -25.59
N LEU A 82 -8.88 -22.84 -25.47
CA LEU A 82 -8.34 -22.03 -24.39
C LEU A 82 -9.01 -22.32 -23.04
N GLU A 83 -10.33 -22.58 -23.05
CA GLU A 83 -11.12 -22.91 -21.85
C GLU A 83 -10.91 -24.36 -21.36
N ASN A 84 -10.21 -25.19 -22.12
CA ASN A 84 -9.90 -26.57 -21.71
C ASN A 84 -9.00 -26.55 -20.45
N HIS A 85 -9.57 -26.98 -19.31
CA HIS A 85 -8.88 -27.01 -18.03
C HIS A 85 -7.87 -28.16 -17.89
N ASP A 86 -7.93 -29.21 -18.73
CA ASP A 86 -6.98 -30.32 -18.70
C ASP A 86 -5.61 -29.94 -19.28
N LYS A 87 -5.54 -28.81 -20.00
CA LYS A 87 -4.31 -28.34 -20.62
C LYS A 87 -3.70 -27.18 -19.81
N ILE A 88 -2.41 -27.30 -19.50
CA ILE A 88 -1.66 -26.26 -18.78
C ILE A 88 -1.24 -25.16 -19.75
N LYS A 89 -1.54 -23.91 -19.38
CA LYS A 89 -1.12 -22.70 -20.07
C LYS A 89 0.06 -22.08 -19.34
N ILE A 90 1.21 -21.99 -19.99
CA ILE A 90 2.36 -21.25 -19.46
C ILE A 90 2.27 -19.82 -19.95
N ILE A 91 2.14 -18.87 -19.05
CA ILE A 91 1.91 -17.46 -19.33
C ILE A 91 2.91 -16.62 -18.52
N HIS A 92 3.12 -15.38 -18.91
CA HIS A 92 3.85 -14.39 -18.12
C HIS A 92 2.97 -13.18 -17.87
N ASN A 93 2.66 -12.87 -16.59
CA ASN A 93 1.69 -11.85 -16.16
C ASN A 93 0.24 -12.20 -16.56
N GLY A 94 -0.14 -13.46 -16.31
CA GLY A 94 -1.42 -14.05 -16.69
C GLY A 94 -2.67 -13.30 -16.23
N MET A 95 -2.53 -12.38 -15.26
CA MET A 95 -3.59 -11.43 -14.89
C MET A 95 -4.05 -10.61 -16.11
N PHE A 96 -3.10 -10.15 -16.94
CA PHE A 96 -3.41 -9.35 -18.13
C PHE A 96 -4.19 -10.18 -19.15
N GLU A 97 -3.69 -11.37 -19.48
CA GLU A 97 -4.33 -12.25 -20.45
C GLU A 97 -5.71 -12.67 -19.99
N CYS A 98 -5.86 -13.06 -18.72
CA CYS A 98 -7.15 -13.46 -18.17
C CYS A 98 -8.19 -12.34 -18.30
N VAL A 99 -7.86 -11.13 -17.90
CA VAL A 99 -8.80 -9.99 -17.95
C VAL A 99 -9.17 -9.67 -19.40
N VAL A 100 -8.20 -9.57 -20.30
CA VAL A 100 -8.48 -9.28 -21.73
C VAL A 100 -9.35 -10.37 -22.35
N LEU A 101 -9.03 -11.63 -22.11
CA LEU A 101 -9.78 -12.77 -22.64
C LEU A 101 -11.22 -12.82 -22.09
N LEU A 102 -11.45 -12.43 -20.83
CA LEU A 102 -12.80 -12.29 -20.28
C LEU A 102 -13.64 -11.25 -21.03
N PHE A 103 -13.08 -10.12 -21.45
CA PHE A 103 -13.77 -9.16 -22.30
C PHE A 103 -14.12 -9.70 -23.71
N HIS A 104 -13.44 -10.78 -24.12
CA HIS A 104 -13.77 -11.52 -25.35
C HIS A 104 -14.61 -12.79 -25.09
N GLY A 105 -15.14 -12.93 -23.86
CA GLY A 105 -15.97 -14.06 -23.44
C GLY A 105 -15.21 -15.38 -23.32
N ILE A 106 -13.89 -15.34 -23.10
CA ILE A 106 -13.01 -16.52 -22.96
C ILE A 106 -12.49 -16.57 -21.53
N ARG A 107 -12.76 -17.68 -20.84
CA ARG A 107 -12.34 -17.92 -19.46
C ARG A 107 -11.26 -19.00 -19.40
N ILE A 108 -10.04 -18.62 -19.09
CA ILE A 108 -8.91 -19.56 -18.99
C ILE A 108 -8.62 -19.95 -17.55
N THR A 109 -8.22 -21.19 -17.38
CA THR A 109 -7.83 -21.80 -16.09
C THR A 109 -6.62 -22.70 -16.28
N ASN A 110 -6.13 -23.32 -15.21
CA ASN A 110 -4.95 -24.20 -15.22
C ASN A 110 -3.73 -23.49 -15.83
N ILE A 111 -3.33 -22.41 -15.15
CA ILE A 111 -2.28 -21.49 -15.58
C ILE A 111 -1.03 -21.73 -14.74
N PHE A 112 0.12 -21.78 -15.38
CA PHE A 112 1.41 -21.54 -14.74
C PHE A 112 1.89 -20.16 -15.16
N ASP A 113 1.84 -19.20 -14.25
CA ASP A 113 2.30 -17.84 -14.49
C ASP A 113 3.75 -17.67 -14.04
N THR A 114 4.66 -17.42 -15.00
CA THR A 114 6.09 -17.28 -14.73
C THR A 114 6.42 -15.99 -13.94
N MET A 115 5.61 -14.94 -14.05
CA MET A 115 5.77 -13.75 -13.22
C MET A 115 5.34 -14.03 -11.78
N LEU A 116 4.20 -14.66 -11.59
CA LEU A 116 3.68 -15.01 -10.27
C LEU A 116 4.58 -16.03 -9.57
N ALA A 117 5.11 -17.02 -10.31
CA ALA A 117 6.11 -17.95 -9.79
C ALA A 117 7.34 -17.23 -9.24
N GLU A 118 7.82 -16.22 -9.95
CA GLU A 118 8.97 -15.43 -9.51
C GLU A 118 8.64 -14.58 -8.27
N MET A 119 7.42 -14.01 -8.21
CA MET A 119 6.95 -13.27 -7.03
C MET A 119 6.88 -14.18 -5.79
N ILE A 120 6.50 -15.44 -5.93
CA ILE A 120 6.51 -16.42 -4.84
C ILE A 120 7.94 -16.71 -4.38
N LEU A 121 8.85 -16.97 -5.31
CA LEU A 121 10.26 -17.28 -5.01
C LEU A 121 11.00 -16.13 -4.31
N PHE A 122 10.64 -14.89 -4.62
CA PHE A 122 11.27 -13.68 -4.07
C PHE A 122 10.38 -12.92 -3.09
N CYS A 123 9.30 -13.53 -2.60
CA CYS A 123 8.46 -12.93 -1.56
C CYS A 123 9.29 -12.61 -0.30
N GLY A 124 9.12 -11.42 0.25
CA GLY A 124 9.89 -10.95 1.41
C GLY A 124 11.24 -10.31 1.07
N THR A 125 11.64 -10.30 -0.19
CA THR A 125 12.84 -9.57 -0.62
C THR A 125 12.51 -8.09 -0.74
N GLU A 126 13.22 -7.25 0.03
CA GLU A 126 13.15 -5.79 -0.14
C GLU A 126 14.08 -5.39 -1.29
N PHE A 127 13.50 -4.90 -2.38
CA PHE A 127 14.25 -4.23 -3.43
C PHE A 127 14.47 -2.78 -2.97
N LYS A 128 15.69 -2.45 -2.54
CA LYS A 128 16.05 -1.09 -2.15
C LYS A 128 16.34 -0.28 -3.40
N ASP A 129 15.45 0.65 -3.71
CA ASP A 129 15.80 1.81 -4.52
C ASP A 129 15.98 3.05 -3.66
N GLU A 130 17.06 3.76 -3.90
CA GLU A 130 17.53 4.82 -3.01
C GLU A 130 16.74 6.14 -3.12
N GLU A 131 15.75 6.31 -4.02
CA GLU A 131 15.16 7.64 -4.30
C GLU A 131 13.67 7.73 -4.72
N VAL A 132 12.81 6.73 -4.53
CA VAL A 132 11.38 6.87 -4.95
C VAL A 132 10.41 6.70 -3.78
N GLU A 133 9.94 7.83 -3.26
CA GLU A 133 9.02 7.91 -2.10
C GLU A 133 7.57 7.47 -2.36
N ASP A 134 7.12 7.14 -3.58
CA ASP A 134 5.68 6.98 -3.82
C ASP A 134 5.23 5.80 -4.70
N ASP A 135 6.10 4.91 -5.17
CA ASP A 135 5.63 3.74 -5.94
C ASP A 135 6.58 2.54 -5.80
N GLU A 136 6.50 1.82 -4.67
CA GLU A 136 7.22 0.55 -4.41
C GLU A 136 6.97 -0.52 -5.50
N THR A 137 6.15 -0.22 -6.50
CA THR A 137 5.67 -1.17 -7.51
C THR A 137 6.33 -1.04 -8.88
N GLU A 138 6.94 0.12 -9.26
CA GLU A 138 7.52 0.26 -10.60
C GLU A 138 8.88 -0.44 -10.74
N ASP A 139 9.72 -0.42 -9.73
CA ASP A 139 11.04 -1.05 -9.78
C ASP A 139 11.00 -2.56 -9.52
N ALA A 140 10.08 -3.00 -8.66
CA ALA A 140 9.75 -4.41 -8.55
C ALA A 140 9.19 -4.96 -9.89
N ALA A 141 8.43 -4.16 -10.67
CA ALA A 141 7.93 -4.56 -11.98
C ALA A 141 9.07 -4.85 -12.97
N GLY A 142 10.17 -4.10 -12.93
CA GLY A 142 11.35 -4.36 -13.75
C GLY A 142 12.03 -5.69 -13.41
N PHE A 143 12.13 -6.03 -12.13
CA PHE A 143 12.70 -7.30 -11.68
C PHE A 143 11.90 -8.51 -12.16
N TYR A 144 10.56 -8.43 -12.12
CA TYR A 144 9.65 -9.50 -12.52
C TYR A 144 9.32 -9.50 -14.02
N ALA A 145 9.82 -8.55 -14.80
CA ALA A 145 9.57 -8.49 -16.24
C ALA A 145 10.15 -9.71 -16.98
N LEU A 146 9.48 -10.13 -18.05
CA LEU A 146 9.93 -11.28 -18.86
C LEU A 146 11.36 -11.13 -19.35
N THR A 147 11.78 -9.91 -19.72
CA THR A 147 13.16 -9.60 -20.11
C THR A 147 14.17 -9.93 -19.02
N SER A 148 13.84 -9.62 -17.77
CA SER A 148 14.70 -9.87 -16.61
C SER A 148 14.76 -11.35 -16.28
N LEU A 149 13.64 -12.07 -16.39
CA LEU A 149 13.61 -13.52 -16.23
C LEU A 149 14.41 -14.23 -17.34
N CYS A 150 14.27 -13.78 -18.59
CA CYS A 150 15.08 -14.32 -19.70
C CYS A 150 16.58 -14.13 -19.46
N TYR A 151 16.99 -12.98 -19.00
CA TYR A 151 18.39 -12.75 -18.67
C TYR A 151 18.87 -13.63 -17.50
N ARG A 152 18.07 -13.68 -16.42
CA ARG A 152 18.41 -14.42 -15.18
C ARG A 152 18.50 -15.93 -15.40
N TYR A 153 17.50 -16.52 -16.08
CA TYR A 153 17.42 -17.96 -16.25
C TYR A 153 18.09 -18.49 -17.51
N LEU A 154 18.12 -17.70 -18.58
CA LEU A 154 18.53 -18.16 -19.90
C LEU A 154 19.76 -17.42 -20.45
N THR A 155 20.23 -16.38 -19.77
CA THR A 155 21.32 -15.50 -20.24
C THR A 155 21.03 -14.91 -21.63
N LYS A 156 19.75 -14.63 -21.91
CA LYS A 156 19.28 -14.09 -23.19
C LYS A 156 18.65 -12.72 -23.01
N SER A 157 18.93 -11.81 -23.93
CA SER A 157 18.22 -10.52 -24.05
C SER A 157 17.01 -10.69 -24.96
N MET A 158 15.94 -9.90 -24.67
CA MET A 158 14.75 -9.81 -25.52
C MET A 158 14.64 -8.40 -26.11
N ASP A 159 14.22 -8.31 -27.37
CA ASP A 159 13.89 -7.01 -28.01
C ASP A 159 12.41 -6.69 -27.75
N LYS A 160 12.13 -5.55 -27.11
CA LYS A 160 10.77 -5.08 -26.76
C LYS A 160 10.32 -3.87 -27.57
N LYS A 161 10.99 -3.56 -28.69
CA LYS A 161 10.68 -2.36 -29.51
C LYS A 161 9.25 -2.34 -30.07
N GLU A 162 8.67 -3.49 -30.35
CA GLU A 162 7.31 -3.59 -30.93
C GLU A 162 6.20 -3.62 -29.88
N GLN A 163 6.50 -3.74 -28.59
CA GLN A 163 5.51 -3.88 -27.51
C GLN A 163 4.41 -2.80 -27.52
N MET A 164 4.75 -1.56 -27.87
CA MET A 164 3.81 -0.44 -27.91
C MET A 164 3.26 -0.14 -29.31
N ASN A 165 3.57 -0.99 -30.30
CA ASN A 165 3.23 -0.74 -31.69
C ASN A 165 1.99 -1.49 -32.20
N PHE A 166 1.31 -2.27 -31.33
CA PHE A 166 0.08 -2.98 -31.66
C PHE A 166 -1.17 -2.08 -31.59
N GLY A 167 -1.04 -0.81 -32.00
CA GLY A 167 -2.15 0.16 -31.96
C GLY A 167 -3.28 -0.11 -32.96
N ASP A 168 -3.00 -0.87 -34.01
CA ASP A 168 -3.91 -1.28 -35.06
C ASP A 168 -3.81 -2.79 -35.35
N ASP A 169 -4.74 -3.27 -36.17
CA ASP A 169 -4.85 -4.67 -36.57
C ASP A 169 -3.93 -5.05 -37.77
N ILE A 170 -3.05 -4.13 -38.17
CA ILE A 170 -2.11 -4.34 -39.28
C ILE A 170 -0.86 -5.03 -38.77
N LEU A 171 -0.62 -6.28 -39.18
CA LEU A 171 0.57 -7.02 -38.84
C LEU A 171 1.70 -6.75 -39.84
N THR A 172 2.83 -6.30 -39.32
CA THR A 172 4.11 -6.25 -40.04
C THR A 172 4.93 -7.50 -39.75
N GLU A 173 5.99 -7.75 -40.51
CA GLU A 173 6.92 -8.84 -40.23
C GLU A 173 7.50 -8.75 -38.81
N SER A 174 7.89 -7.54 -38.38
CA SER A 174 8.45 -7.32 -37.04
C SER A 174 7.44 -7.64 -35.94
N LYS A 175 6.16 -7.24 -36.09
CA LYS A 175 5.09 -7.58 -35.14
C LYS A 175 4.86 -9.09 -35.02
N VAL A 176 4.83 -9.82 -36.15
CA VAL A 176 4.65 -11.29 -36.14
C VAL A 176 5.80 -11.98 -35.43
N ILE A 177 7.03 -11.55 -35.69
CA ILE A 177 8.22 -12.13 -35.07
C ILE A 177 8.30 -11.78 -33.59
N TYR A 178 7.97 -10.53 -33.23
CA TYR A 178 7.90 -10.09 -31.86
C TYR A 178 6.92 -10.94 -31.07
N ALA A 179 5.67 -11.02 -31.51
CA ALA A 179 4.62 -11.79 -30.86
C ALA A 179 5.00 -13.28 -30.71
N ALA A 180 5.59 -13.90 -31.75
CA ALA A 180 6.05 -15.27 -31.67
C ALA A 180 7.21 -15.47 -30.67
N ASN A 181 8.08 -14.47 -30.51
CA ASN A 181 9.24 -14.57 -29.62
C ASN A 181 8.88 -14.45 -28.15
N ASP A 182 7.77 -13.79 -27.78
CA ASP A 182 7.36 -13.59 -26.40
C ASP A 182 6.95 -14.91 -25.72
N VAL A 183 6.47 -15.89 -26.49
CA VAL A 183 6.18 -17.22 -25.93
C VAL A 183 7.40 -18.15 -25.84
N VAL A 184 8.44 -17.96 -26.65
CA VAL A 184 9.58 -18.88 -26.76
C VAL A 184 10.27 -19.23 -25.41
N PRO A 185 10.53 -18.29 -24.52
CA PRO A 185 11.28 -18.56 -23.28
C PRO A 185 10.46 -19.19 -22.17
N LEU A 186 9.12 -19.08 -22.19
CA LEU A 186 8.24 -19.36 -21.05
C LEU A 186 8.39 -20.80 -20.53
N GLY A 187 8.47 -21.79 -21.43
CA GLY A 187 8.61 -23.19 -21.03
C GLY A 187 9.96 -23.50 -20.39
N ALA A 188 11.03 -22.85 -20.83
CA ALA A 188 12.35 -23.01 -20.23
C ALA A 188 12.40 -22.36 -18.83
N ILE A 189 11.85 -21.15 -18.69
CA ILE A 189 11.73 -20.43 -17.42
C ILE A 189 10.90 -21.25 -16.44
N MET A 190 9.71 -21.72 -16.84
CA MET A 190 8.85 -22.57 -16.01
C MET A 190 9.60 -23.79 -15.46
N ARG A 191 10.39 -24.48 -16.28
CA ARG A 191 11.16 -25.64 -15.81
C ARG A 191 12.13 -25.28 -14.69
N MET A 192 12.83 -24.17 -14.82
CA MET A 192 13.75 -23.71 -13.79
C MET A 192 13.03 -23.27 -12.51
N GLN A 193 11.94 -22.51 -12.67
CA GLN A 193 11.13 -22.05 -11.54
C GLN A 193 10.49 -23.21 -10.78
N LYS A 194 9.98 -24.24 -11.47
CA LYS A 194 9.45 -25.45 -10.81
C LYS A 194 10.50 -26.15 -9.95
N LEU A 195 11.74 -26.23 -10.41
CA LEU A 195 12.82 -26.83 -9.62
C LEU A 195 13.09 -26.01 -8.34
N GLU A 196 13.11 -24.69 -8.44
CA GLU A 196 13.33 -23.82 -7.26
C GLU A 196 12.12 -23.81 -6.33
N ILE A 197 10.88 -23.80 -6.85
CA ILE A 197 9.65 -23.89 -6.04
C ILE A 197 9.66 -25.17 -5.21
N SER A 198 9.93 -26.33 -5.83
CA SER A 198 9.99 -27.60 -5.11
C SER A 198 11.19 -27.67 -4.15
N ARG A 199 12.33 -27.09 -4.52
CA ARG A 199 13.50 -27.02 -3.65
C ARG A 199 13.24 -26.27 -2.34
N TRP A 200 12.38 -25.22 -2.39
CA TRP A 200 12.02 -24.39 -1.25
C TRP A 200 10.71 -24.81 -0.57
N ASP A 201 10.13 -25.96 -0.94
CA ASP A 201 8.85 -26.49 -0.42
C ASP A 201 7.68 -25.49 -0.58
N LEU A 202 7.64 -24.82 -1.74
CA LEU A 202 6.63 -23.81 -2.07
C LEU A 202 5.53 -24.33 -3.00
N ASP A 203 5.50 -25.63 -3.34
CA ASP A 203 4.56 -26.22 -4.30
C ASP A 203 3.10 -25.95 -3.91
N PHE A 204 2.77 -26.07 -2.62
CA PHE A 204 1.42 -25.81 -2.13
C PHE A 204 1.01 -24.33 -2.34
N VAL A 205 1.89 -23.39 -1.97
CA VAL A 205 1.62 -21.95 -2.12
C VAL A 205 1.51 -21.58 -3.59
N ALA A 206 2.42 -22.11 -4.42
CA ALA A 206 2.40 -21.87 -5.86
C ALA A 206 1.11 -22.39 -6.50
N GLY A 207 0.66 -23.59 -6.13
CA GLY A 207 -0.62 -24.15 -6.58
C GLY A 207 -1.79 -23.25 -6.21
N LEU A 208 -1.86 -22.81 -4.95
CA LEU A 208 -2.91 -21.92 -4.44
C LEU A 208 -2.96 -20.59 -5.21
N GLU A 209 -1.81 -19.97 -5.43
CA GLU A 209 -1.73 -18.67 -6.12
C GLU A 209 -2.08 -18.77 -7.61
N PHE A 210 -1.66 -19.86 -8.27
CA PHE A 210 -2.04 -20.11 -9.68
C PHE A 210 -3.55 -20.37 -9.83
N GLU A 211 -4.16 -21.08 -8.90
CA GLU A 211 -5.61 -21.32 -8.89
C GLU A 211 -6.40 -20.05 -8.57
N ALA A 212 -5.86 -19.15 -7.75
CA ALA A 212 -6.51 -17.89 -7.38
C ALA A 212 -6.47 -16.83 -8.51
N LEU A 213 -5.48 -16.89 -9.41
CA LEU A 213 -5.26 -15.88 -10.45
C LEU A 213 -6.51 -15.61 -11.33
N PRO A 214 -7.26 -16.60 -11.85
CA PRO A 214 -8.49 -16.35 -12.59
C PRO A 214 -9.55 -15.62 -11.76
N GLY A 215 -9.63 -15.88 -10.45
CA GLY A 215 -10.55 -15.18 -9.54
C GLY A 215 -10.21 -13.69 -9.40
N PHE A 216 -8.94 -13.33 -9.30
CA PHE A 216 -8.51 -11.94 -9.31
C PHE A 216 -8.78 -11.25 -10.65
N ALA A 217 -8.63 -11.98 -11.75
CA ALA A 217 -8.97 -11.46 -13.07
C ALA A 217 -10.47 -11.19 -13.21
N GLU A 218 -11.33 -12.07 -12.69
CA GLU A 218 -12.79 -11.87 -12.64
C GLU A 218 -13.14 -10.61 -11.82
N MET A 219 -12.52 -10.42 -10.66
CA MET A 219 -12.73 -9.20 -9.87
C MET A 219 -12.34 -7.93 -10.64
N THR A 220 -11.24 -7.98 -11.40
CA THR A 220 -10.83 -6.86 -12.27
C THR A 220 -11.82 -6.67 -13.43
N TYR A 221 -12.25 -7.75 -14.07
CA TYR A 221 -13.18 -7.71 -15.21
C TYR A 221 -14.54 -7.12 -14.82
N HIS A 222 -15.14 -7.59 -13.73
CA HIS A 222 -16.41 -7.06 -13.25
C HIS A 222 -16.27 -5.64 -12.72
N GLY A 223 -15.23 -5.38 -11.93
CA GLY A 223 -15.03 -4.09 -11.30
C GLY A 223 -16.22 -3.68 -10.42
N MET A 224 -16.38 -2.38 -10.24
CA MET A 224 -17.48 -1.81 -9.44
C MET A 224 -18.10 -0.62 -10.16
N PRO A 225 -19.38 -0.69 -10.58
CA PRO A 225 -20.09 0.46 -11.15
C PRO A 225 -20.13 1.63 -10.17
N LEU A 226 -20.00 2.86 -10.66
CA LEU A 226 -19.92 4.07 -9.84
C LEU A 226 -21.05 5.05 -10.13
N ASP A 227 -21.77 5.46 -9.08
CA ASP A 227 -22.64 6.63 -9.11
C ASP A 227 -21.76 7.91 -9.13
N GLN A 228 -21.43 8.35 -10.34
CA GLN A 228 -20.56 9.50 -10.54
C GLN A 228 -21.18 10.81 -10.04
N ALA A 229 -22.50 10.96 -10.11
CA ALA A 229 -23.20 12.16 -9.63
C ALA A 229 -23.07 12.28 -8.10
N LYS A 230 -23.39 11.19 -7.40
CA LYS A 230 -23.25 11.12 -5.93
C LYS A 230 -21.79 11.25 -5.48
N TRP A 231 -20.86 10.75 -6.28
CA TRP A 231 -19.42 10.92 -6.02
C TRP A 231 -19.01 12.39 -6.04
N LEU A 232 -19.47 13.16 -7.02
CA LEU A 232 -19.20 14.60 -7.12
C LEU A 232 -19.89 15.42 -6.03
N GLU A 233 -21.07 15.02 -5.58
CA GLU A 233 -21.73 15.65 -4.43
C GLU A 233 -20.87 15.53 -3.15
N ASN A 234 -20.19 14.40 -2.96
CA ASN A 234 -19.30 14.21 -1.82
C ASN A 234 -18.07 15.13 -1.86
N GLU A 235 -17.57 15.49 -3.04
CA GLU A 235 -16.50 16.50 -3.17
C GLU A 235 -16.98 17.86 -2.67
N ALA A 236 -18.19 18.27 -3.04
CA ALA A 236 -18.79 19.52 -2.58
C ALA A 236 -18.95 19.56 -1.05
N LEU A 237 -19.33 18.43 -0.44
CA LEU A 237 -19.43 18.29 1.02
C LEU A 237 -18.08 18.31 1.73
N ALA A 238 -17.02 17.87 1.09
CA ALA A 238 -15.67 17.87 1.65
C ALA A 238 -15.04 19.29 1.63
N ALA A 239 -15.42 20.15 0.69
CA ALA A 239 -14.85 21.50 0.53
C ALA A 239 -14.86 22.36 1.82
N PRO A 240 -15.97 22.50 2.54
CA PRO A 240 -16.02 23.28 3.78
C PRO A 240 -15.16 22.66 4.90
N ILE A 241 -15.02 21.33 4.94
CA ILE A 241 -14.19 20.62 5.91
C ILE A 241 -12.71 20.94 5.66
N ILE A 242 -12.29 20.95 4.41
CA ILE A 242 -10.93 21.30 3.99
C ILE A 242 -10.66 22.79 4.30
N ALA A 243 -11.61 23.66 3.97
CA ALA A 243 -11.49 25.09 4.26
C ALA A 243 -11.29 25.34 5.76
N LYS A 244 -12.07 24.66 6.62
CA LYS A 244 -11.93 24.73 8.08
C LYS A 244 -10.57 24.22 8.55
N ALA A 245 -10.12 23.06 8.06
CA ALA A 245 -8.82 22.50 8.43
C ALA A 245 -7.65 23.39 7.96
N LYS A 246 -7.80 24.05 6.80
CA LYS A 246 -6.85 25.06 6.33
C LYS A 246 -6.85 26.30 7.23
N ASP A 247 -8.01 26.77 7.62
CA ASP A 247 -8.14 27.94 8.49
C ASP A 247 -7.54 27.71 9.88
N GLU A 248 -7.70 26.50 10.42
CA GLU A 248 -7.01 26.06 11.66
C GLU A 248 -5.47 26.16 11.52
N LEU A 249 -4.90 25.83 10.35
CA LEU A 249 -3.47 26.03 10.09
C LEU A 249 -3.09 27.49 9.93
N ASP A 250 -3.90 28.26 9.22
CA ASP A 250 -3.67 29.68 9.02
C ASP A 250 -3.73 30.45 10.35
N ASP A 251 -4.49 29.96 11.35
CA ASP A 251 -4.60 30.55 12.69
C ASP A 251 -3.28 30.53 13.47
N PHE A 252 -2.45 29.51 13.30
CA PHE A 252 -1.10 29.51 13.88
C PHE A 252 -0.27 30.67 13.36
N LEU A 253 -0.35 30.97 12.05
CA LEU A 253 0.36 32.08 11.46
C LEU A 253 -0.26 33.46 11.83
N ARG A 254 -1.55 33.50 12.12
CA ARG A 254 -2.24 34.76 12.50
C ARG A 254 -2.05 35.11 13.95
N ASN A 255 -2.10 34.13 14.84
CA ASN A 255 -2.36 34.38 16.26
C ASN A 255 -1.28 33.84 17.20
N GLU A 256 -0.44 32.91 16.78
CA GLU A 256 0.57 32.30 17.65
C GLU A 256 2.00 32.80 17.34
N GLU A 257 2.69 33.30 18.36
CA GLU A 257 4.12 33.54 18.28
C GLU A 257 4.87 32.21 18.52
N PRO A 258 5.98 31.97 17.83
CA PRO A 258 6.69 32.85 16.90
C PRO A 258 6.22 32.80 15.44
N PHE A 259 5.17 32.04 15.10
CA PHE A 259 4.70 31.86 13.72
C PHE A 259 4.22 33.16 13.07
N ARG A 260 3.57 34.03 13.86
CA ARG A 260 3.09 35.33 13.38
C ARG A 260 4.24 36.22 12.94
N SER A 261 5.27 36.34 13.76
CA SER A 261 6.46 37.16 13.44
C SER A 261 7.13 36.68 12.15
N TYR A 262 7.27 35.35 11.97
CA TYR A 262 7.78 34.78 10.74
C TYR A 262 6.89 35.10 9.53
N ALA A 263 5.59 34.93 9.67
CA ALA A 263 4.65 35.16 8.57
C ALA A 263 4.70 36.63 8.12
N LEU A 264 4.89 37.58 9.06
CA LEU A 264 5.09 38.97 8.76
C LEU A 264 6.44 39.24 8.07
N GLU A 265 7.53 38.67 8.58
CA GLU A 265 8.87 38.78 7.97
C GLU A 265 8.90 38.25 6.53
N LYS A 266 8.25 37.13 6.28
CA LYS A 266 8.21 36.50 4.95
C LYS A 266 7.12 37.03 4.03
N GLY A 267 6.33 38.02 4.46
CA GLY A 267 5.26 38.56 3.65
C GLY A 267 4.15 37.57 3.32
N LEU A 268 3.83 36.67 4.23
CA LEU A 268 2.81 35.62 4.02
C LEU A 268 1.37 36.11 4.23
N PHE A 269 1.16 37.42 4.37
CA PHE A 269 -0.16 38.04 4.44
C PHE A 269 -0.45 38.87 3.18
N SER A 270 -1.58 38.61 2.52
CA SER A 270 -2.05 39.47 1.42
C SER A 270 -2.88 40.65 1.86
N THR A 271 -3.53 40.52 3.00
CA THR A 271 -4.29 41.57 3.73
C THR A 271 -4.06 41.33 5.21
N LYS A 272 -4.54 42.25 6.06
CA LYS A 272 -4.26 42.22 7.50
C LYS A 272 -4.45 40.84 8.18
N ASP A 273 -5.32 39.99 7.65
CA ASP A 273 -5.66 38.70 8.26
C ASP A 273 -5.68 37.49 7.25
N ARG A 274 -5.40 37.73 5.97
CA ARG A 274 -5.42 36.66 4.96
C ARG A 274 -4.03 36.12 4.71
N VAL A 275 -3.80 34.92 5.21
CA VAL A 275 -2.55 34.17 5.00
C VAL A 275 -2.46 33.68 3.55
N VAL A 276 -1.32 33.93 2.90
CA VAL A 276 -1.00 33.45 1.54
C VAL A 276 0.12 32.45 1.62
N ILE A 277 -0.25 31.21 1.94
CA ILE A 277 0.67 30.09 1.98
C ILE A 277 0.09 28.91 1.22
N ASN A 278 0.93 28.19 0.51
CA ASN A 278 0.56 26.91 -0.05
C ASN A 278 0.97 25.79 0.92
N TRP A 279 0.04 25.35 1.75
CA TRP A 279 0.26 24.24 2.69
C TRP A 279 0.55 22.90 2.01
N ASN A 280 0.38 22.79 0.69
CA ASN A 280 0.79 21.62 -0.09
C ASN A 280 2.26 21.69 -0.52
N SER A 281 2.90 22.86 -0.44
CA SER A 281 4.32 23.01 -0.76
C SER A 281 5.21 22.43 0.34
N PRO A 282 5.99 21.37 0.06
CA PRO A 282 6.95 20.83 1.02
C PRO A 282 7.96 21.89 1.48
N VAL A 283 8.41 22.74 0.57
CA VAL A 283 9.40 23.79 0.84
C VAL A 283 8.85 24.82 1.82
N GLN A 284 7.62 25.31 1.60
CA GLN A 284 7.01 26.31 2.49
C GLN A 284 6.71 25.72 3.87
N LYS A 285 6.17 24.51 3.95
CA LYS A 285 5.97 23.81 5.22
C LYS A 285 7.27 23.61 5.98
N LYS A 286 8.30 23.11 5.28
CA LYS A 286 9.61 22.87 5.86
C LYS A 286 10.22 24.16 6.42
N SER A 287 10.14 25.24 5.67
CA SER A 287 10.66 26.55 6.09
C SER A 287 10.02 27.06 7.39
N ILE A 288 8.68 26.94 7.53
CA ILE A 288 7.98 27.32 8.76
C ILE A 288 8.45 26.50 9.94
N VAL A 289 8.53 25.19 9.75
CA VAL A 289 8.89 24.26 10.82
C VAL A 289 10.35 24.41 11.23
N GLU A 290 11.27 24.46 10.26
CA GLU A 290 12.70 24.57 10.55
C GLU A 290 13.11 25.90 11.16
N HIS A 291 12.40 26.96 10.84
CA HIS A 291 12.71 28.29 11.39
C HIS A 291 12.42 28.37 12.90
N TYR A 292 11.33 27.73 13.36
CA TYR A 292 10.89 27.85 14.76
C TYR A 292 11.22 26.64 15.60
N PHE A 293 11.54 25.52 14.98
CA PHE A 293 11.88 24.30 15.70
C PHE A 293 13.25 23.79 15.24
N PRO A 294 14.30 24.57 15.41
CA PRO A 294 15.65 24.14 15.06
C PRO A 294 16.04 22.87 15.82
N PHE A 295 15.30 22.51 16.88
CA PHE A 295 15.49 21.34 17.73
C PHE A 295 14.21 20.53 17.86
N LEU A 296 13.68 20.08 16.71
CA LEU A 296 12.52 19.19 16.67
C LEU A 296 12.83 17.85 17.30
N VAL A 297 12.15 17.54 18.39
CA VAL A 297 12.24 16.27 19.11
C VAL A 297 10.96 15.49 18.88
N ASP A 298 11.03 14.27 18.34
CA ASP A 298 9.86 13.42 18.16
C ASP A 298 9.29 12.93 19.50
N LYS A 299 8.07 12.39 19.47
CA LYS A 299 7.41 11.87 20.67
C LYS A 299 8.23 10.77 21.38
N HIS A 300 9.00 9.98 20.62
CA HIS A 300 9.80 8.90 21.18
C HIS A 300 11.00 9.47 21.95
N SER A 301 11.72 10.40 21.32
CA SER A 301 12.85 11.06 21.99
C SER A 301 12.39 11.89 23.18
N LYS A 302 11.21 12.52 23.10
CA LYS A 302 10.57 13.15 24.27
C LYS A 302 10.39 12.15 25.41
N ALA A 303 9.80 11.00 25.15
CA ALA A 303 9.57 9.97 26.18
C ALA A 303 10.88 9.46 26.78
N VAL A 304 11.92 9.30 25.96
CA VAL A 304 13.26 8.91 26.43
C VAL A 304 13.87 10.01 27.29
N LEU A 305 13.81 11.27 26.85
CA LEU A 305 14.32 12.40 27.60
C LEU A 305 13.56 12.60 28.93
N GLU A 306 12.23 12.56 28.89
CA GLU A 306 11.41 12.62 30.09
C GLU A 306 11.76 11.52 31.10
N ARG A 307 12.05 10.31 30.60
CA ARG A 307 12.50 9.22 31.46
C ARG A 307 13.86 9.49 32.08
N ILE A 308 14.82 9.98 31.29
CA ILE A 308 16.16 10.31 31.78
C ILE A 308 16.07 11.41 32.85
N ILE A 309 15.35 12.50 32.56
CA ILE A 309 15.20 13.62 33.48
C ILE A 309 14.43 13.18 34.74
N LYS A 310 13.32 12.45 34.60
CA LYS A 310 12.55 11.96 35.74
C LYS A 310 13.31 10.98 36.63
N GLN A 311 14.17 10.14 36.04
CA GLN A 311 15.03 9.25 36.84
C GLN A 311 16.05 10.00 37.69
N GLN A 312 16.47 11.19 37.26
CA GLN A 312 17.49 11.99 37.95
C GLN A 312 16.88 13.09 38.83
N LEU A 313 15.73 13.60 38.45
CA LEU A 313 15.00 14.67 39.13
C LEU A 313 13.74 14.11 39.81
N VAL A 314 13.80 12.91 40.32
CA VAL A 314 12.68 12.28 41.04
C VAL A 314 12.21 13.23 42.14
N ASN A 315 10.97 13.72 42.04
CA ASN A 315 10.32 14.71 42.92
C ASN A 315 10.65 16.21 42.68
N ASP A 316 11.34 16.54 41.58
CA ASP A 316 11.46 17.97 41.23
C ASP A 316 10.23 18.39 40.36
N PRO A 317 9.37 19.31 40.86
CA PRO A 317 8.20 19.82 40.11
C PRO A 317 8.58 20.53 38.80
N ARG A 318 9.83 21.00 38.66
CA ARG A 318 10.35 21.67 37.47
C ARG A 318 10.74 20.69 36.35
N ALA A 319 10.70 19.37 36.60
CA ALA A 319 11.13 18.37 35.60
C ALA A 319 10.41 18.54 34.25
N MET A 320 9.12 18.90 34.27
CA MET A 320 8.35 19.14 33.04
C MET A 320 8.71 20.46 32.37
N GLU A 321 9.04 21.49 33.13
CA GLU A 321 9.48 22.80 32.59
C GLU A 321 10.86 22.66 31.94
N ILE A 322 11.78 21.94 32.59
CA ILE A 322 13.11 21.60 32.04
C ILE A 322 12.94 20.83 30.71
N VAL A 323 12.07 19.82 30.69
CA VAL A 323 11.75 19.08 29.48
C VAL A 323 11.20 19.99 28.40
N ASN A 324 10.28 20.87 28.72
CA ASN A 324 9.69 21.80 27.75
C ASN A 324 10.71 22.84 27.25
N ALA A 325 11.54 23.42 28.14
CA ALA A 325 12.61 24.30 27.73
C ALA A 325 13.59 23.64 26.76
N PHE A 326 13.95 22.38 27.05
CA PHE A 326 14.78 21.58 26.16
C PHE A 326 14.13 21.38 24.77
N TYR A 327 12.83 21.06 24.73
CA TYR A 327 12.11 20.85 23.48
C TYR A 327 11.95 22.08 22.63
N LEU A 328 11.82 23.23 23.27
CA LEU A 328 11.71 24.52 22.60
C LEU A 328 13.07 25.08 22.16
N GLY A 329 14.17 24.38 22.49
CA GLY A 329 15.53 24.89 22.24
C GLY A 329 15.86 26.14 23.02
N ASN A 330 15.13 26.41 24.11
CA ASN A 330 15.36 27.56 24.98
C ASN A 330 16.46 27.22 25.99
N TRP A 331 17.70 27.35 25.53
CA TRP A 331 18.87 26.95 26.29
C TRP A 331 19.18 27.88 27.44
N GLU A 332 18.93 29.17 27.30
CA GLU A 332 19.07 30.14 28.39
C GLU A 332 18.11 29.85 29.54
N LEU A 333 16.85 29.52 29.19
CA LEU A 333 15.87 29.09 30.16
C LEU A 333 16.26 27.76 30.80
N LEU A 334 16.71 26.79 29.99
CA LEU A 334 17.15 25.52 30.49
C LEU A 334 18.32 25.66 31.48
N GLU A 335 19.33 26.46 31.16
CA GLU A 335 20.46 26.73 32.06
C GLU A 335 20.02 27.45 33.35
N SER A 336 19.10 28.41 33.25
CA SER A 336 18.57 29.15 34.41
C SER A 336 17.75 28.27 35.35
N MET A 337 17.13 27.22 34.84
CA MET A 337 16.29 26.26 35.60
C MET A 337 17.09 25.14 36.26
N MET A 338 18.31 24.87 35.80
CA MET A 338 19.17 23.82 36.36
C MET A 338 19.81 24.28 37.65
N VAL A 339 19.64 23.48 38.70
CA VAL A 339 20.39 23.64 39.95
C VAL A 339 21.77 22.99 39.83
N GLU A 340 22.67 23.29 40.78
CA GLU A 340 24.06 22.80 40.74
C GLU A 340 24.16 21.26 40.69
N HIS A 341 23.23 20.56 41.33
CA HIS A 341 23.14 19.10 41.29
C HIS A 341 22.85 18.58 39.89
N ASP A 342 21.96 19.19 39.14
CA ASP A 342 21.60 18.82 37.80
C ASP A 342 22.78 19.01 36.85
N LYS A 343 23.49 20.14 36.99
CA LYS A 343 24.71 20.44 36.25
C LYS A 343 25.79 19.38 36.49
N GLY A 344 26.02 19.01 37.76
CA GLY A 344 26.99 18.00 38.16
C GLY A 344 26.68 16.64 37.51
N TRP A 345 25.41 16.23 37.49
CA TRP A 345 25.00 15.01 36.83
C TRP A 345 25.20 15.04 35.30
N LEU A 346 24.80 16.14 34.66
CA LEU A 346 24.97 16.34 33.23
C LEU A 346 26.45 16.36 32.82
N ILE A 347 27.32 16.93 33.63
CA ILE A 347 28.78 16.90 33.45
C ILE A 347 29.29 15.46 33.55
N ASN A 348 28.90 14.72 34.58
CA ASN A 348 29.29 13.33 34.79
C ASN A 348 28.88 12.39 33.67
N LYS A 349 27.74 12.71 32.99
CA LYS A 349 27.25 11.96 31.82
C LYS A 349 27.81 12.49 30.50
N GLY A 350 28.66 13.52 30.53
CA GLY A 350 29.27 14.12 29.35
C GLY A 350 28.34 15.00 28.50
N PHE A 351 27.17 15.37 29.03
CA PHE A 351 26.22 16.26 28.36
C PHE A 351 26.57 17.75 28.51
N LEU A 352 27.26 18.11 29.56
CA LEU A 352 27.83 19.43 29.77
C LEU A 352 29.36 19.34 29.87
N ILE A 353 30.05 20.32 29.32
CA ILE A 353 31.51 20.40 29.37
C ILE A 353 31.86 21.53 30.38
N PRO A 354 32.61 21.21 31.45
CA PRO A 354 33.09 22.24 32.36
C PRO A 354 34.19 23.04 31.68
N ALA A 355 33.89 24.24 31.25
CA ALA A 355 34.86 25.16 30.64
C ALA A 355 34.58 26.56 31.13
N GLY A 356 35.13 26.93 32.30
CA GLY A 356 34.96 28.27 32.94
C GLY A 356 33.49 28.63 33.19
N GLU A 357 32.71 28.71 32.14
CA GLU A 357 31.24 28.62 32.11
C GLU A 357 30.88 27.26 31.51
N THR A 358 29.89 26.56 32.09
CA THR A 358 29.46 25.25 31.65
C THR A 358 28.81 25.33 30.27
N THR A 359 29.39 24.67 29.27
CA THR A 359 28.87 24.65 27.91
C THR A 359 28.23 23.32 27.58
N ILE A 360 27.20 23.35 26.73
CA ILE A 360 26.48 22.13 26.34
C ILE A 360 27.30 21.31 25.34
N ASN A 361 27.50 20.04 25.66
CA ASN A 361 28.16 19.09 24.76
C ASN A 361 27.17 18.58 23.71
N TRP A 362 27.00 19.31 22.63
CA TRP A 362 26.13 18.95 21.53
C TRP A 362 26.45 17.57 20.91
N GLY A 363 27.71 17.15 20.91
CA GLY A 363 28.12 15.87 20.38
C GLY A 363 27.57 14.70 21.19
N ALA A 364 27.59 14.80 22.53
CA ALA A 364 27.03 13.78 23.42
C ALA A 364 25.49 13.72 23.30
N TRP A 365 24.82 14.87 23.22
CA TRP A 365 23.40 14.96 23.00
C TRP A 365 22.99 14.35 21.65
N GLN A 366 23.73 14.59 20.59
CA GLN A 366 23.50 14.04 19.26
C GLN A 366 23.61 12.52 19.19
N GLN A 367 24.46 11.91 20.01
CA GLN A 367 24.60 10.46 20.07
C GLN A 367 23.46 9.79 20.87
N THR A 368 22.94 10.50 21.86
CA THR A 368 21.95 9.95 22.80
C THR A 368 20.50 10.12 22.33
N LEU A 369 20.26 11.14 21.49
CA LEU A 369 18.94 11.43 20.96
C LEU A 369 18.96 11.37 19.43
N PRO A 370 18.33 10.38 18.81
CA PRO A 370 18.28 10.23 17.34
C PRO A 370 17.84 11.51 16.62
N LEU A 371 17.10 12.36 17.30
CA LEU A 371 16.58 13.62 16.78
C LEU A 371 17.56 14.74 16.65
N PHE A 372 18.58 14.81 17.46
CA PHE A 372 19.65 15.78 17.22
C PHE A 372 20.31 15.56 15.86
N ARG A 373 20.28 14.31 15.35
CA ARG A 373 20.71 14.00 13.97
C ARG A 373 19.76 14.59 12.93
N LEU A 374 18.46 14.55 13.18
CA LEU A 374 17.44 15.10 12.28
C LEU A 374 17.49 16.62 12.24
N VAL A 375 17.63 17.28 13.38
CA VAL A 375 17.69 18.74 13.48
C VAL A 375 18.93 19.32 12.79
N LYS A 376 20.08 18.67 12.91
CA LYS A 376 21.31 19.13 12.25
C LYS A 376 21.27 19.00 10.73
N LYS A 377 20.43 18.09 10.19
CA LYS A 377 20.24 17.87 8.75
C LYS A 377 18.97 18.56 8.20
N GLY A 378 18.16 19.18 9.06
CA GLY A 378 16.80 19.61 8.74
C GLY A 378 15.81 18.45 8.70
N LEU A 379 14.52 18.78 8.49
CA LEU A 379 13.50 17.75 8.28
C LEU A 379 13.84 16.95 7.00
N SER A 380 13.86 15.65 7.10
CA SER A 380 14.06 14.76 5.95
C SER A 380 12.95 14.91 4.90
N GLY A 381 11.79 15.39 5.33
CA GLY A 381 10.63 15.63 4.46
C GLY A 381 9.49 16.30 5.22
N THR A 382 8.37 16.51 4.54
CA THR A 382 7.10 16.97 5.13
C THR A 382 6.01 15.91 5.00
N GLY A 383 6.42 14.65 4.81
CA GLY A 383 5.55 13.49 4.80
C GLY A 383 4.93 13.23 6.18
N GLU A 384 3.99 12.32 6.24
CA GLU A 384 3.25 11.97 7.46
C GLU A 384 4.19 11.50 8.58
N GLN A 385 5.14 10.63 8.26
CA GLN A 385 6.13 10.15 9.23
C GLN A 385 7.01 11.27 9.80
N ALA A 386 7.47 12.21 8.95
CA ALA A 386 8.26 13.34 9.39
C ALA A 386 7.43 14.31 10.25
N MET A 387 6.14 14.48 9.92
CA MET A 387 5.24 15.34 10.69
C MET A 387 4.72 14.67 11.97
N ASP A 388 4.70 13.35 12.05
CA ASP A 388 4.38 12.60 13.27
C ASP A 388 5.47 12.73 14.35
N THR A 389 6.68 13.05 13.94
CA THR A 389 7.76 13.35 14.87
C THR A 389 7.61 14.71 15.56
N PHE A 390 6.65 15.50 15.12
CA PHE A 390 6.46 16.89 15.50
C PHE A 390 5.60 17.05 16.75
N TYR A 391 6.19 17.48 17.85
CA TYR A 391 5.47 17.66 19.11
C TYR A 391 4.94 19.10 19.27
N HIS A 392 4.07 19.52 18.36
CA HIS A 392 3.37 20.80 18.45
C HIS A 392 1.96 20.67 17.88
N PRO A 393 0.94 21.40 18.38
CA PRO A 393 -0.42 21.35 17.85
C PRO A 393 -0.51 21.58 16.33
N ILE A 394 0.36 22.39 15.75
CA ILE A 394 0.44 22.60 14.30
C ILE A 394 0.69 21.29 13.53
N GLY A 395 1.46 20.35 14.10
CA GLY A 395 1.69 19.04 13.49
C GLY A 395 0.39 18.21 13.40
N VAL A 396 -0.46 18.31 14.40
CA VAL A 396 -1.80 17.69 14.39
C VAL A 396 -2.69 18.35 13.34
N ALA A 397 -2.67 19.68 13.26
CA ALA A 397 -3.43 20.44 12.28
C ALA A 397 -2.96 20.12 10.84
N PHE A 398 -1.65 19.96 10.61
CA PHE A 398 -1.11 19.50 9.33
C PHE A 398 -1.66 18.14 8.90
N ARG A 399 -1.68 17.17 9.80
CA ARG A 399 -2.25 15.85 9.49
C ARG A 399 -3.71 15.95 9.12
N LYS A 400 -4.50 16.61 9.96
CA LYS A 400 -5.93 16.83 9.73
C LYS A 400 -6.19 17.48 8.37
N TYR A 401 -5.43 18.53 8.03
CA TYR A 401 -5.55 19.19 6.74
C TYR A 401 -5.18 18.24 5.58
N LYS A 402 -4.09 17.47 5.70
CA LYS A 402 -3.65 16.53 4.65
C LYS A 402 -4.65 15.39 4.47
N GLU A 403 -5.18 14.83 5.54
CA GLU A 403 -6.20 13.78 5.51
C GLU A 403 -7.48 14.27 4.84
N THR A 404 -7.96 15.45 5.21
CA THR A 404 -9.17 16.03 4.59
C THR A 404 -8.92 16.40 3.13
N LEU A 405 -7.73 16.91 2.79
CA LEU A 405 -7.38 17.23 1.41
C LEU A 405 -7.34 16.01 0.51
N LYS A 406 -6.93 14.84 1.00
CA LYS A 406 -6.97 13.58 0.24
C LYS A 406 -8.38 13.26 -0.28
N LEU A 407 -9.42 13.62 0.45
CA LEU A 407 -10.81 13.37 0.04
C LEU A 407 -11.17 14.04 -1.30
N VAL A 408 -10.54 15.17 -1.61
CA VAL A 408 -10.76 15.88 -2.88
C VAL A 408 -9.66 15.57 -3.89
N THR A 409 -8.40 15.53 -3.47
CA THR A 409 -7.28 15.35 -4.41
C THR A 409 -7.15 13.91 -4.93
N GLN A 410 -7.60 12.92 -4.19
CA GLN A 410 -7.59 11.51 -4.58
C GLN A 410 -8.97 11.00 -4.99
N TYR A 411 -10.03 11.50 -4.33
CA TYR A 411 -11.39 11.01 -4.49
C TYR A 411 -12.37 12.09 -5.00
N GLY A 412 -11.90 13.26 -5.46
CA GLY A 412 -12.73 14.29 -6.06
C GLY A 412 -12.99 14.05 -7.54
N SER A 413 -13.33 15.12 -8.26
CA SER A 413 -13.62 15.11 -9.68
C SER A 413 -12.49 14.52 -10.54
N THR A 414 -11.24 14.67 -10.10
CA THR A 414 -10.07 14.06 -10.77
C THR A 414 -10.06 12.53 -10.74
N PHE A 415 -10.80 11.91 -9.83
CA PHE A 415 -11.01 10.45 -9.86
C PHE A 415 -11.77 10.02 -11.11
N ILE A 416 -12.75 10.82 -11.52
CA ILE A 416 -13.57 10.55 -12.71
C ILE A 416 -12.87 11.02 -14.00
N THR A 417 -12.31 12.23 -13.99
CA THR A 417 -11.80 12.89 -15.21
C THR A 417 -10.30 12.73 -15.44
N GLY A 418 -9.56 12.25 -14.45
CA GLY A 418 -8.10 12.30 -14.45
C GLY A 418 -7.56 13.70 -14.15
N LYS A 419 -6.26 13.81 -13.93
CA LYS A 419 -5.59 15.09 -13.69
C LYS A 419 -5.26 15.77 -15.02
N PRO A 420 -5.68 17.01 -15.24
CA PRO A 420 -5.37 17.73 -16.46
C PRO A 420 -3.85 17.87 -16.66
N LYS A 421 -3.40 17.71 -17.90
CA LYS A 421 -2.00 17.92 -18.32
C LYS A 421 -0.97 16.98 -17.69
N SER A 422 -1.37 15.94 -16.98
CA SER A 422 -0.43 14.95 -16.47
C SER A 422 0.03 13.99 -17.57
N LYS A 423 1.34 13.66 -17.57
CA LYS A 423 1.91 12.63 -18.45
C LYS A 423 2.00 11.27 -17.76
N LYS A 424 1.71 11.20 -16.45
CA LYS A 424 1.77 9.96 -15.69
C LYS A 424 0.50 9.14 -15.90
N LYS A 425 0.61 7.87 -16.25
CA LYS A 425 -0.52 6.93 -16.38
C LYS A 425 -1.36 6.84 -15.10
N SER A 426 -0.72 6.97 -13.94
CA SER A 426 -1.39 6.98 -12.64
C SER A 426 -2.35 8.16 -12.44
N ASP A 427 -2.25 9.20 -13.22
CA ASP A 427 -3.07 10.40 -13.14
C ASP A 427 -4.26 10.42 -14.12
N GLY A 428 -4.43 9.38 -14.92
CA GLY A 428 -5.59 9.21 -15.81
C GLY A 428 -6.90 8.99 -15.03
N PRO A 429 -8.05 9.02 -15.74
CA PRO A 429 -9.36 8.67 -15.18
C PRO A 429 -9.34 7.30 -14.50
N LYS A 430 -10.06 7.17 -13.38
CA LYS A 430 -10.20 5.90 -12.66
C LYS A 430 -11.51 5.19 -12.98
N VAL A 431 -12.45 5.91 -13.54
CA VAL A 431 -13.71 5.39 -14.06
C VAL A 431 -13.53 5.12 -15.54
N GLU A 432 -13.79 3.90 -15.96
CA GLU A 432 -13.72 3.52 -17.37
C GLU A 432 -14.92 4.07 -18.19
N PRO A 433 -14.86 4.07 -19.52
CA PRO A 433 -15.94 4.60 -20.38
C PRO A 433 -17.32 3.96 -20.16
N ASP A 434 -17.36 2.74 -19.67
CA ASP A 434 -18.60 2.01 -19.30
C ASP A 434 -19.13 2.37 -17.91
N GLY A 435 -18.50 3.32 -17.20
CA GLY A 435 -18.94 3.77 -15.87
C GLY A 435 -18.46 2.91 -14.72
N VAL A 436 -17.58 1.95 -14.97
CA VAL A 436 -17.08 0.99 -13.98
C VAL A 436 -15.68 1.37 -13.53
N VAL A 437 -15.42 1.24 -12.24
CA VAL A 437 -14.08 1.35 -11.65
C VAL A 437 -13.46 -0.03 -11.59
N ARG A 438 -12.37 -0.22 -12.33
CA ARG A 438 -11.60 -1.47 -12.34
C ARG A 438 -10.22 -1.25 -11.76
N THR A 439 -9.88 -2.03 -10.75
CA THR A 439 -8.53 -2.04 -10.19
C THR A 439 -7.71 -3.19 -10.75
N SER A 440 -6.42 -2.98 -10.90
CA SER A 440 -5.50 -4.09 -11.18
C SER A 440 -4.98 -4.64 -9.86
N PHE A 441 -5.17 -5.95 -9.64
CA PHE A 441 -4.64 -6.62 -8.47
C PHE A 441 -3.19 -7.06 -8.69
N ASN A 442 -2.38 -6.90 -7.64
CA ASN A 442 -1.12 -7.60 -7.50
C ASN A 442 -1.31 -8.65 -6.40
N GLN A 443 -1.26 -9.93 -6.76
CA GLN A 443 -1.55 -11.03 -5.85
C GLN A 443 -0.56 -11.12 -4.68
N ILE A 444 0.71 -10.84 -4.94
CA ILE A 444 1.77 -10.98 -3.95
C ILE A 444 2.63 -9.72 -3.95
N VAL A 445 2.59 -8.97 -2.84
CA VAL A 445 3.60 -7.94 -2.54
C VAL A 445 4.66 -8.50 -1.60
N SER A 446 5.70 -7.73 -1.29
CA SER A 446 6.82 -8.16 -0.43
C SER A 446 6.40 -8.76 0.92
N THR A 447 5.21 -8.40 1.42
CA THR A 447 4.63 -8.95 2.66
C THR A 447 3.77 -10.20 2.47
N GLY A 448 3.63 -10.72 1.25
CA GLY A 448 2.71 -11.81 0.90
C GLY A 448 1.24 -11.40 0.82
N ARG A 449 0.91 -10.10 0.97
CA ARG A 449 -0.46 -9.59 0.86
C ARG A 449 -0.82 -9.25 -0.58
N VAL A 450 -2.12 -9.20 -0.85
CA VAL A 450 -2.67 -8.66 -2.09
C VAL A 450 -2.68 -7.14 -2.03
N SER A 451 -2.33 -6.48 -3.10
CA SER A 451 -2.54 -5.03 -3.27
C SER A 451 -3.38 -4.72 -4.51
N SER A 452 -3.99 -3.56 -4.51
CA SER A 452 -4.75 -3.04 -5.65
C SER A 452 -4.16 -1.70 -6.13
N ARG A 453 -4.16 -1.49 -7.45
CA ARG A 453 -3.57 -0.28 -8.05
C ARG A 453 -4.36 0.19 -9.27
N ARG A 454 -4.30 1.49 -9.53
CA ARG A 454 -4.88 2.14 -10.72
C ARG A 454 -6.39 1.94 -10.89
N PRO A 455 -7.22 2.27 -9.87
CA PRO A 455 -6.92 2.90 -8.58
C PRO A 455 -6.65 1.90 -7.46
N ASN A 456 -6.05 2.37 -6.34
CA ASN A 456 -5.98 1.58 -5.12
C ASN A 456 -7.34 1.62 -4.40
N MET A 457 -8.12 0.56 -4.58
CA MET A 457 -9.47 0.43 -3.99
C MET A 457 -9.43 0.09 -2.49
N GLN A 458 -8.30 -0.45 -1.99
CA GLN A 458 -8.15 -0.82 -0.58
C GLN A 458 -7.98 0.40 0.33
N ASN A 459 -7.60 1.56 -0.23
CA ASN A 459 -7.31 2.78 0.52
C ASN A 459 -8.48 3.78 0.55
N ILE A 460 -9.66 3.42 0.05
CA ILE A 460 -10.84 4.29 0.15
C ILE A 460 -11.22 4.41 1.64
N PRO A 461 -11.27 5.64 2.20
CA PRO A 461 -11.51 5.85 3.62
C PRO A 461 -12.82 5.22 4.11
N VAL A 462 -12.84 4.80 5.38
CA VAL A 462 -14.00 4.10 5.99
C VAL A 462 -14.81 5.02 6.88
N GLU A 463 -14.21 6.13 7.38
CA GLU A 463 -14.80 6.99 8.41
C GLU A 463 -15.40 8.26 7.80
N ASP A 464 -16.47 8.77 8.39
CA ASP A 464 -17.15 10.03 8.05
C ASP A 464 -17.41 10.24 6.55
N VAL A 465 -16.78 11.27 5.97
CA VAL A 465 -16.91 11.61 4.54
C VAL A 465 -16.39 10.49 3.64
N GLY A 466 -15.40 9.74 4.10
CA GLY A 466 -14.85 8.59 3.36
C GLY A 466 -15.89 7.49 3.12
N ASN A 467 -16.72 7.20 4.10
CA ASN A 467 -17.81 6.21 3.97
C ASN A 467 -18.83 6.63 2.90
N ARG A 468 -19.03 7.94 2.70
CA ARG A 468 -19.92 8.45 1.64
C ARG A 468 -19.40 8.09 0.25
N TYR A 469 -18.07 8.11 0.02
CA TYR A 469 -17.47 7.67 -1.23
C TYR A 469 -17.68 6.17 -1.45
N ARG A 470 -17.57 5.33 -0.41
CA ARG A 470 -17.87 3.90 -0.51
C ARG A 470 -19.30 3.63 -0.92
N ASN A 471 -20.25 4.42 -0.43
CA ASN A 471 -21.67 4.32 -0.75
C ASN A 471 -22.04 4.79 -2.17
N CYS A 472 -21.06 5.22 -2.98
CA CYS A 472 -21.26 5.53 -4.40
C CYS A 472 -21.02 4.32 -5.31
N PHE A 473 -20.44 3.24 -4.80
CA PHE A 473 -20.34 2.00 -5.57
C PHE A 473 -21.70 1.31 -5.63
N LEU A 474 -22.03 0.83 -6.82
CA LEU A 474 -23.32 0.22 -7.11
C LEU A 474 -23.11 -1.28 -7.39
N CYS A 475 -24.14 -2.06 -7.18
CA CYS A 475 -24.30 -3.40 -7.73
C CYS A 475 -25.42 -3.39 -8.78
N ASP A 476 -25.51 -4.43 -9.59
CA ASP A 476 -26.53 -4.54 -10.60
C ASP A 476 -27.92 -4.69 -9.98
N VAL A 477 -28.97 -4.39 -10.76
CA VAL A 477 -30.35 -4.46 -10.28
C VAL A 477 -30.69 -5.91 -9.87
N GLY A 478 -31.05 -6.07 -8.61
CA GLY A 478 -31.35 -7.39 -8.03
C GLY A 478 -30.16 -8.05 -7.34
N GLU A 479 -29.01 -7.40 -7.29
CA GLU A 479 -27.84 -7.86 -6.56
C GLU A 479 -27.60 -7.04 -5.30
N GLU A 480 -26.86 -7.60 -4.35
CA GLU A 480 -26.49 -6.97 -3.09
C GLU A 480 -25.00 -7.18 -2.80
N PHE A 481 -24.35 -6.18 -2.19
CA PHE A 481 -22.99 -6.34 -1.68
C PHE A 481 -22.98 -7.24 -0.46
N VAL A 482 -22.23 -8.33 -0.52
CA VAL A 482 -21.95 -9.18 0.63
C VAL A 482 -20.54 -8.88 1.13
N SER A 483 -20.43 -8.44 2.38
CA SER A 483 -19.14 -8.22 3.03
C SER A 483 -18.86 -9.32 4.05
N SER A 484 -17.72 -9.97 3.91
CA SER A 484 -17.24 -11.01 4.83
C SER A 484 -15.84 -10.68 5.29
N ASP A 485 -15.57 -10.79 6.59
CA ASP A 485 -14.25 -10.54 7.19
C ASP A 485 -13.94 -11.60 8.25
N PHE A 486 -12.70 -12.04 8.29
CA PHE A 486 -12.23 -12.97 9.33
C PHE A 486 -12.04 -12.24 10.66
N THR A 487 -12.70 -12.71 11.70
CA THR A 487 -12.56 -12.12 13.03
C THR A 487 -11.17 -12.40 13.61
N GLY A 488 -10.27 -11.44 13.45
CA GLY A 488 -8.94 -11.48 14.07
C GLY A 488 -8.02 -12.57 13.50
N GLN A 489 -8.06 -12.84 12.20
CA GLN A 489 -7.26 -13.87 11.54
C GLN A 489 -5.78 -13.84 11.92
N GLU A 490 -5.13 -12.67 11.88
CA GLU A 490 -3.71 -12.53 12.25
C GLU A 490 -3.45 -12.94 13.70
N LEU A 491 -4.37 -12.57 14.62
CA LEU A 491 -4.25 -12.94 16.03
C LEU A 491 -4.46 -14.45 16.25
N CYS A 492 -5.32 -15.06 15.43
CA CYS A 492 -5.51 -16.53 15.45
C CYS A 492 -4.23 -17.25 15.04
N ILE A 493 -3.58 -16.80 13.98
CA ILE A 493 -2.32 -17.36 13.49
C ILE A 493 -1.23 -17.19 14.55
N ILE A 494 -1.11 -15.99 15.14
CA ILE A 494 -0.11 -15.70 16.18
C ILE A 494 -0.37 -16.57 17.42
N ALA A 495 -1.62 -16.72 17.85
CA ALA A 495 -2.00 -17.59 18.96
C ALA A 495 -1.58 -19.04 18.71
N TYR A 496 -1.85 -19.53 17.49
CA TYR A 496 -1.46 -20.88 17.09
C TYR A 496 0.05 -21.07 17.03
N MET A 497 0.79 -20.13 16.46
CA MET A 497 2.26 -20.21 16.36
C MET A 497 2.95 -20.07 17.71
N SER A 498 2.48 -19.12 18.56
CA SER A 498 3.07 -18.88 19.88
C SER A 498 2.64 -19.88 20.94
N GLN A 499 1.51 -20.59 20.74
CA GLN A 499 0.86 -21.46 21.73
C GLN A 499 0.57 -20.73 23.06
N ASP A 500 0.39 -19.39 23.04
CA ASP A 500 0.05 -18.61 24.22
C ASP A 500 -1.28 -19.09 24.82
N PRO A 501 -1.30 -19.52 26.10
CA PRO A 501 -2.47 -20.15 26.69
C PRO A 501 -3.68 -19.21 26.82
N VAL A 502 -3.43 -17.90 26.99
CA VAL A 502 -4.50 -16.89 27.09
C VAL A 502 -5.13 -16.67 25.72
N TRP A 503 -4.30 -16.48 24.70
CA TRP A 503 -4.78 -16.27 23.33
C TRP A 503 -5.46 -17.52 22.76
N MET A 504 -4.91 -18.70 23.01
CA MET A 504 -5.53 -19.98 22.63
C MET A 504 -6.87 -20.21 23.34
N ARG A 505 -7.01 -19.79 24.60
CA ARG A 505 -8.29 -19.84 25.30
C ARG A 505 -9.30 -18.92 24.65
N CYS A 506 -8.95 -17.65 24.39
CA CYS A 506 -9.83 -16.70 23.74
C CYS A 506 -10.37 -17.21 22.41
N GLN A 507 -9.55 -17.88 21.61
CA GLN A 507 -9.93 -18.53 20.36
C GLN A 507 -11.01 -19.60 20.56
N ARG A 508 -10.86 -20.45 21.58
CA ARG A 508 -11.78 -21.58 21.84
C ARG A 508 -13.10 -21.12 22.49
N THR A 509 -13.06 -20.06 23.28
CA THR A 509 -14.20 -19.59 24.06
C THR A 509 -14.98 -18.46 23.36
N GLY A 510 -14.42 -17.86 22.29
CA GLY A 510 -14.99 -16.67 21.63
C GLY A 510 -14.86 -15.40 22.47
N GLU A 511 -13.99 -15.40 23.51
CA GLU A 511 -13.65 -14.19 24.27
C GLU A 511 -12.89 -13.20 23.36
N ASP A 512 -13.16 -11.90 23.56
CA ASP A 512 -12.43 -10.86 22.81
C ASP A 512 -11.02 -10.69 23.37
N ILE A 513 -10.03 -11.13 22.62
CA ILE A 513 -8.61 -11.11 22.99
C ILE A 513 -8.09 -9.73 23.41
N HIS A 514 -8.64 -8.67 22.81
CA HIS A 514 -8.26 -7.30 23.15
C HIS A 514 -8.85 -6.85 24.49
N SER A 515 -10.04 -7.32 24.81
CA SER A 515 -10.69 -7.06 26.11
C SER A 515 -9.99 -7.80 27.25
N VAL A 516 -9.64 -9.07 27.01
CA VAL A 516 -8.83 -9.87 27.97
C VAL A 516 -7.46 -9.23 28.19
N GLY A 517 -6.79 -8.83 27.10
CA GLY A 517 -5.52 -8.11 27.17
C GLY A 517 -5.63 -6.77 27.91
N ALA A 518 -6.74 -6.06 27.73
CA ALA A 518 -6.95 -4.79 28.40
C ALA A 518 -7.15 -4.93 29.91
N GLU A 519 -7.80 -6.00 30.37
CA GLU A 519 -7.90 -6.30 31.78
C GLU A 519 -6.54 -6.58 32.42
N LEU A 520 -5.64 -7.24 31.69
CA LEU A 520 -4.27 -7.50 32.14
C LEU A 520 -3.41 -6.22 32.17
N VAL A 521 -3.57 -5.35 31.17
CA VAL A 521 -2.76 -4.12 31.06
C VAL A 521 -3.26 -3.02 31.99
N PHE A 522 -4.56 -2.97 32.27
CA PHE A 522 -5.22 -1.97 33.12
C PHE A 522 -5.93 -2.61 34.33
N PRO A 523 -5.20 -3.28 35.24
CA PRO A 523 -5.81 -4.11 36.28
C PRO A 523 -6.57 -3.33 37.37
N ASN A 524 -6.32 -2.02 37.51
CA ASN A 524 -6.87 -1.23 38.60
C ASN A 524 -8.19 -0.55 38.21
N LYS A 525 -9.34 -1.19 38.48
CA LYS A 525 -10.69 -0.61 38.48
C LYS A 525 -11.20 0.02 37.17
N GLN A 526 -10.36 0.11 36.14
CA GLN A 526 -10.76 0.72 34.86
C GLN A 526 -11.72 -0.18 34.08
N TRP A 527 -11.78 -1.47 34.43
CA TRP A 527 -12.66 -2.48 33.85
C TRP A 527 -13.85 -2.85 34.74
N GLU A 528 -14.00 -2.19 35.88
CA GLU A 528 -15.22 -2.32 36.64
C GLU A 528 -16.41 -1.92 35.77
N LYS A 529 -17.56 -2.55 36.05
CA LYS A 529 -18.82 -2.35 35.34
C LYS A 529 -18.99 -0.88 34.95
N ALA A 530 -18.94 -0.61 33.65
CA ALA A 530 -19.28 0.73 33.18
C ALA A 530 -20.72 1.01 33.63
N ALA A 531 -20.96 2.19 34.14
CA ALA A 531 -22.31 2.63 34.52
C ALA A 531 -23.26 2.76 33.31
N GLU A 532 -22.84 2.35 32.12
CA GLU A 532 -23.61 2.43 30.87
C GLU A 532 -24.50 1.18 30.74
N PRO A 533 -25.80 1.35 30.39
CA PRO A 533 -26.79 0.25 30.34
C PRO A 533 -26.44 -0.90 29.40
N ASP A 534 -25.64 -0.64 28.38
CA ASP A 534 -25.29 -1.54 27.27
C ASP A 534 -23.92 -2.17 27.38
N CYS A 535 -23.29 -2.11 28.55
CA CYS A 535 -21.99 -2.75 28.76
C CYS A 535 -22.08 -4.28 28.62
N ALA A 536 -21.56 -4.79 27.49
CA ALA A 536 -21.55 -6.22 27.17
C ALA A 536 -20.41 -7.00 27.85
N TYR A 537 -19.45 -6.30 28.49
CA TYR A 537 -18.26 -6.90 29.05
C TYR A 537 -18.53 -7.97 30.11
N TYR A 538 -19.59 -7.78 30.90
CA TYR A 538 -19.97 -8.67 31.99
C TYR A 538 -21.03 -9.70 31.65
N LYS A 539 -21.32 -9.97 30.37
CA LYS A 539 -22.18 -11.10 30.02
C LYS A 539 -21.56 -12.39 30.55
N LYS A 540 -22.36 -13.18 31.21
CA LYS A 540 -21.91 -14.46 31.79
C LYS A 540 -22.02 -15.57 30.77
N GLY A 541 -21.03 -16.45 30.73
CA GLY A 541 -21.06 -17.69 29.98
C GLY A 541 -21.95 -18.75 30.65
N PRO A 542 -22.08 -19.93 30.03
CA PRO A 542 -22.85 -21.04 30.58
C PRO A 542 -22.35 -21.50 31.95
N ASP A 543 -21.08 -21.30 32.27
CA ASP A 543 -20.41 -21.61 33.54
C ASP A 543 -20.58 -20.51 34.60
N GLY A 544 -21.37 -19.47 34.32
CA GLY A 544 -21.62 -18.34 35.20
C GLY A 544 -20.47 -17.34 35.32
N LYS A 545 -19.33 -17.60 34.67
CA LYS A 545 -18.19 -16.68 34.67
C LYS A 545 -18.36 -15.55 33.65
N PRO A 546 -17.84 -14.35 33.94
CA PRO A 546 -17.84 -13.26 32.98
C PRO A 546 -17.14 -13.69 31.69
N LEU A 547 -17.79 -13.52 30.55
CA LEU A 547 -17.16 -13.62 29.24
C LEU A 547 -16.72 -12.23 28.80
N HIS A 548 -15.45 -12.12 28.45
CA HIS A 548 -14.86 -10.86 27.99
C HIS A 548 -15.29 -10.55 26.56
N HIS A 549 -16.58 -10.24 26.39
CA HIS A 549 -17.13 -9.89 25.09
C HIS A 549 -16.67 -8.51 24.65
N LYS A 550 -16.56 -8.32 23.33
CA LYS A 550 -16.33 -7.01 22.72
C LYS A 550 -17.42 -6.04 23.18
N CYS A 551 -17.05 -5.07 24.02
CA CYS A 551 -17.96 -4.03 24.49
C CYS A 551 -17.80 -2.76 23.64
N LYS A 552 -18.94 -2.14 23.27
CA LYS A 552 -18.99 -0.88 22.52
C LYS A 552 -19.24 0.35 23.40
N CYS A 553 -19.32 0.20 24.73
CA CYS A 553 -19.43 1.37 25.61
C CYS A 553 -18.15 2.22 25.53
N LYS A 554 -18.27 3.54 25.62
CA LYS A 554 -17.16 4.50 25.41
C LYS A 554 -15.93 4.20 26.26
N LYS A 555 -16.14 3.77 27.52
CA LYS A 555 -15.04 3.47 28.46
C LYS A 555 -14.24 2.25 28.01
N HIS A 556 -14.90 1.13 27.79
CA HIS A 556 -14.21 -0.12 27.41
C HIS A 556 -13.68 -0.07 25.98
N GLU A 557 -14.40 0.55 25.06
CA GLU A 557 -13.96 0.68 23.68
C GLU A 557 -12.64 1.47 23.59
N ALA A 558 -12.48 2.56 24.32
CA ALA A 558 -11.26 3.35 24.34
C ALA A 558 -10.04 2.55 24.85
N LEU A 559 -10.21 1.79 25.94
CA LEU A 559 -9.15 0.96 26.50
C LEU A 559 -8.85 -0.25 25.60
N ARG A 560 -9.89 -0.90 25.11
CA ARG A 560 -9.78 -1.99 24.14
C ARG A 560 -9.03 -1.57 22.88
N TYR A 561 -9.32 -0.38 22.34
CA TYR A 561 -8.62 0.16 21.18
C TYR A 561 -7.12 0.36 21.43
N LYS A 562 -6.74 0.85 22.61
CA LYS A 562 -5.32 0.94 23.01
C LYS A 562 -4.65 -0.42 22.99
N VAL A 563 -5.29 -1.44 23.58
CA VAL A 563 -4.73 -2.81 23.62
C VAL A 563 -4.76 -3.47 22.24
N LYS A 564 -5.76 -3.19 21.40
CA LYS A 564 -5.73 -3.64 20.01
C LYS A 564 -4.44 -3.17 19.31
N ARG A 565 -4.11 -1.90 19.43
CA ARG A 565 -2.87 -1.35 18.85
C ARG A 565 -1.61 -1.95 19.49
N LEU A 566 -1.68 -2.26 20.79
CA LEU A 566 -0.61 -2.93 21.52
C LEU A 566 -0.35 -4.34 20.97
N ASN A 567 -1.40 -5.17 20.89
CA ASN A 567 -1.30 -6.55 20.44
C ASN A 567 -0.74 -6.64 19.01
N PHE A 568 -1.25 -5.83 18.11
CA PHE A 568 -0.70 -5.76 16.74
C PHE A 568 0.73 -5.21 16.74
N GLY A 569 1.00 -4.17 17.52
CA GLY A 569 2.34 -3.60 17.58
C GLY A 569 3.38 -4.60 18.07
N LEU A 570 3.06 -5.41 19.08
CA LEU A 570 3.92 -6.48 19.58
C LEU A 570 4.12 -7.57 18.52
N ALA A 571 3.05 -7.97 17.86
CA ALA A 571 3.08 -8.96 16.79
C ALA A 571 4.00 -8.55 15.64
N TYR A 572 4.04 -7.26 15.32
CA TYR A 572 4.91 -6.67 14.29
C TYR A 572 6.25 -6.14 14.84
N GLY A 573 6.72 -6.62 15.99
CA GLY A 573 8.04 -6.30 16.51
C GLY A 573 8.20 -4.90 17.11
N MET A 574 7.12 -4.29 17.61
CA MET A 574 7.17 -2.97 18.23
C MET A 574 8.09 -2.96 19.44
N GLY A 575 9.10 -2.09 19.42
CA GLY A 575 10.04 -1.93 20.51
C GLY A 575 9.42 -1.28 21.78
N PRO A 576 10.07 -1.47 22.95
CA PRO A 576 9.55 -1.03 24.26
C PRO A 576 9.22 0.45 24.35
N GLY A 577 9.99 1.31 23.70
CA GLY A 577 9.76 2.76 23.71
C GLY A 577 8.44 3.19 23.06
N LYS A 578 8.12 2.61 21.90
CA LYS A 578 6.85 2.86 21.20
C LYS A 578 5.68 2.26 21.97
N LEU A 579 5.91 1.09 22.57
CA LEU A 579 4.95 0.40 23.42
C LEU A 579 4.56 1.25 24.63
N SER A 580 5.55 1.78 25.37
CA SER A 580 5.30 2.61 26.56
C SER A 580 4.50 3.87 26.23
N GLY A 581 4.71 4.46 25.06
CA GLY A 581 3.94 5.61 24.58
C GLY A 581 2.46 5.30 24.30
N MET A 582 2.14 4.05 23.97
CA MET A 582 0.75 3.62 23.73
C MET A 582 -0.03 3.30 25.00
N ILE A 583 0.66 2.85 26.05
CA ILE A 583 0.06 2.43 27.33
C ILE A 583 -0.21 3.63 28.24
N LYS A 584 0.50 4.74 28.07
CA LYS A 584 0.29 5.93 28.90
C LYS A 584 -1.17 6.40 28.80
N VAL A 585 -1.86 6.23 29.91
CA VAL A 585 -3.24 6.68 30.21
C VAL A 585 -3.19 8.14 30.66
#